data_1bdc0e0708a872486d726b172b52780b
#
_entry.id   1bdc0e0708a872486d726b172b52780b
#
_cell.length_a   1.000
_cell.length_b   1.000
_cell.length_c   1.000
_cell.angle_alpha   90.00
_cell.angle_beta   90.00
_cell.angle_gamma   90.00
#
_symmetry.space_group_name_H-M   'P 1'
#
loop_
_entity.id
_entity.type
_entity.pdbx_description
1 polymer ?
#
loop_
_entity_poly.entity_id
_entity_poly.type
_entity_poly.pdbx_seq_one_letter_code
_entity_poly.pdbx_strand_id
1 'polypeptide(L)'
;MELTGSGTAGDAPAWGPLLRACGFAETLTPGTDVVYNPITDSEESISCWIHRDGVLHKFTGGRGSVSFRLDVNNIPFMTFNFMGLLGTISNEAMPTTADYSGFLTPLPVTNANTTALTLHGAAVSFSQLTLDMAVESVKHQVVGAGSSILIVDRAPSGTAVIQEPELATLDLYTKAKDASQGTLAVTHGTVAGNIVEFAAPKIGSGSPTEQDLNGVQMLSVPLTINPDTGNDELVVTVK
;
A
#
# COMPACT_ATOMS: atom_id res chain seq x y z
N MET A 1 8.40 -4.09 -4.98
CA MET A 1 7.58 -4.81 -5.98
C MET A 1 6.76 -3.79 -6.74
N GLU A 2 6.61 -3.95 -8.04
CA GLU A 2 5.82 -3.06 -8.89
C GLU A 2 4.31 -3.26 -8.65
N LEU A 3 3.56 -2.17 -8.73
CA LEU A 3 2.11 -2.18 -8.53
C LEU A 3 1.42 -2.49 -9.86
N THR A 4 0.79 -3.65 -9.96
CA THR A 4 0.04 -4.11 -11.14
C THR A 4 -1.21 -4.86 -10.70
N GLY A 5 -2.19 -5.00 -11.58
CA GLY A 5 -3.32 -5.91 -11.37
C GLY A 5 -3.00 -7.37 -11.73
N SER A 6 -4.04 -8.19 -11.79
CA SER A 6 -3.96 -9.61 -12.19
C SER A 6 -4.05 -9.86 -13.69
N GLY A 7 -4.55 -8.88 -14.45
CA GLY A 7 -4.88 -9.02 -15.89
C GLY A 7 -6.35 -9.38 -16.15
N THR A 8 -7.08 -9.76 -15.13
CA THR A 8 -8.51 -10.10 -15.22
C THR A 8 -9.24 -9.44 -14.04
N ALA A 9 -10.31 -8.72 -14.32
CA ALA A 9 -11.12 -8.11 -13.26
C ALA A 9 -11.71 -9.17 -12.32
N GLY A 10 -11.59 -8.98 -11.03
CA GLY A 10 -12.07 -9.90 -10.01
C GLY A 10 -11.15 -11.09 -9.71
N ASP A 11 -9.99 -11.20 -10.35
CA ASP A 11 -8.95 -12.16 -10.00
C ASP A 11 -7.90 -11.51 -9.10
N ALA A 12 -7.42 -12.25 -8.08
CA ALA A 12 -6.42 -11.74 -7.15
C ALA A 12 -5.07 -11.54 -7.84
N PRO A 13 -4.40 -10.39 -7.64
CA PRO A 13 -3.06 -10.17 -8.15
C PRO A 13 -2.03 -11.04 -7.42
N ALA A 14 -0.91 -11.34 -8.08
CA ALA A 14 0.13 -12.21 -7.54
C ALA A 14 0.73 -11.72 -6.21
N TRP A 15 0.66 -10.43 -5.92
CA TRP A 15 1.10 -9.85 -4.65
C TRP A 15 0.04 -9.93 -3.52
N GLY A 16 -1.20 -10.35 -3.81
CA GLY A 16 -2.29 -10.46 -2.83
C GLY A 16 -1.90 -11.15 -1.52
N PRO A 17 -1.24 -12.34 -1.56
CA PRO A 17 -0.78 -13.02 -0.34
C PRO A 17 0.17 -12.18 0.53
N LEU A 18 0.98 -11.31 -0.06
CA LEU A 18 1.88 -10.41 0.68
C LEU A 18 1.07 -9.34 1.42
N LEU A 19 0.03 -8.81 0.79
CA LEU A 19 -0.81 -7.80 1.41
C LEU A 19 -1.64 -8.40 2.55
N ARG A 20 -2.17 -9.63 2.39
CA ARG A 20 -2.87 -10.35 3.46
C ARG A 20 -1.98 -10.57 4.68
N ALA A 21 -0.70 -10.88 4.49
CA ALA A 21 0.27 -11.01 5.59
C ALA A 21 0.63 -9.67 6.26
N CYS A 22 0.22 -8.54 5.67
CA CYS A 22 0.30 -7.20 6.27
C CYS A 22 -0.99 -6.78 7.01
N GLY A 23 -1.87 -7.72 7.34
CA GLY A 23 -3.11 -7.46 8.08
C GLY A 23 -4.25 -6.93 7.22
N PHE A 24 -4.37 -7.41 5.97
CA PHE A 24 -5.53 -7.16 5.11
C PHE A 24 -6.34 -8.42 4.88
N ALA A 25 -7.67 -8.28 4.82
CA ALA A 25 -8.56 -9.28 4.26
C ALA A 25 -8.71 -9.04 2.76
N GLU A 26 -8.84 -10.13 2.00
CA GLU A 26 -9.10 -10.12 0.56
C GLU A 26 -10.54 -10.55 0.31
N THR A 27 -11.29 -9.72 -0.42
CA THR A 27 -12.65 -10.03 -0.86
C THR A 27 -12.68 -10.05 -2.39
N LEU A 28 -12.99 -11.21 -2.96
CA LEU A 28 -13.07 -11.43 -4.40
C LEU A 28 -14.51 -11.25 -4.87
N THR A 29 -14.72 -10.39 -5.88
CA THR A 29 -15.97 -10.28 -6.63
C THR A 29 -15.70 -10.69 -8.08
N PRO A 30 -15.92 -11.96 -8.46
CA PRO A 30 -15.55 -12.47 -9.77
C PRO A 30 -16.06 -11.59 -10.92
N GLY A 31 -15.18 -11.26 -11.83
CA GLY A 31 -15.47 -10.41 -13.00
C GLY A 31 -15.65 -8.93 -12.68
N THR A 32 -15.43 -8.49 -11.43
CA THR A 32 -15.63 -7.10 -11.01
C THR A 32 -14.39 -6.53 -10.36
N ASP A 33 -14.05 -6.98 -9.15
CA ASP A 33 -12.95 -6.43 -8.37
C ASP A 33 -12.42 -7.40 -7.30
N VAL A 34 -11.28 -7.01 -6.74
CA VAL A 34 -10.69 -7.59 -5.53
C VAL A 34 -10.45 -6.45 -4.55
N VAL A 35 -11.05 -6.53 -3.39
CA VAL A 35 -10.96 -5.49 -2.37
C VAL A 35 -10.11 -5.98 -1.19
N TYR A 36 -9.15 -5.19 -0.80
CA TYR A 36 -8.30 -5.40 0.37
C TYR A 36 -8.64 -4.37 1.43
N ASN A 37 -9.19 -4.83 2.54
CA ASN A 37 -9.49 -4.01 3.73
C ASN A 37 -8.56 -4.41 4.88
N PRO A 38 -8.05 -3.46 5.67
CA PRO A 38 -7.36 -3.78 6.90
C PRO A 38 -8.24 -4.60 7.85
N ILE A 39 -7.62 -5.47 8.65
CA ILE A 39 -8.31 -6.26 9.67
C ILE A 39 -7.58 -6.20 11.00
N THR A 40 -8.27 -6.50 12.10
CA THR A 40 -7.72 -6.54 13.47
C THR A 40 -7.77 -7.93 14.09
N ASP A 41 -8.44 -8.88 13.43
CA ASP A 41 -8.55 -10.26 13.86
C ASP A 41 -8.30 -11.20 12.70
N SER A 42 -7.79 -12.39 12.99
CA SER A 42 -7.59 -13.47 12.00
C SER A 42 -6.58 -13.10 10.89
N GLU A 43 -5.57 -12.28 11.23
CA GLU A 43 -4.53 -11.90 10.28
C GLU A 43 -3.75 -13.12 9.80
N GLU A 44 -3.58 -13.20 8.50
CA GLU A 44 -2.83 -14.26 7.86
C GLU A 44 -1.32 -14.08 8.06
N SER A 45 -0.58 -15.13 7.78
CA SER A 45 0.88 -15.10 7.77
C SER A 45 1.42 -15.72 6.49
N ILE A 46 2.63 -15.33 6.11
CA ILE A 46 3.29 -15.84 4.92
C ILE A 46 4.49 -16.71 5.30
N SER A 47 4.77 -17.70 4.45
CA SER A 47 6.01 -18.45 4.47
C SER A 47 6.75 -18.25 3.16
N CYS A 48 8.05 -17.96 3.23
CA CYS A 48 8.89 -17.73 2.06
C CYS A 48 10.05 -18.69 2.03
N TRP A 49 10.43 -19.11 0.82
CA TRP A 49 11.61 -19.90 0.54
C TRP A 49 12.60 -19.04 -0.22
N ILE A 50 13.75 -18.78 0.37
CA ILE A 50 14.76 -17.89 -0.19
C ILE A 50 15.98 -18.74 -0.57
N HIS A 51 16.15 -18.98 -1.86
CA HIS A 51 17.30 -19.68 -2.40
C HIS A 51 18.47 -18.71 -2.60
N ARG A 52 19.62 -19.03 -2.02
CA ARG A 52 20.85 -18.25 -2.15
C ARG A 52 22.01 -19.21 -2.41
N ASP A 53 22.48 -19.24 -3.65
CA ASP A 53 23.67 -19.98 -4.08
C ASP A 53 23.77 -21.44 -3.51
N GLY A 54 22.71 -22.20 -3.75
CA GLY A 54 22.63 -23.61 -3.30
C GLY A 54 22.21 -23.80 -1.83
N VAL A 55 21.84 -22.74 -1.12
CA VAL A 55 21.31 -22.80 0.24
C VAL A 55 19.90 -22.26 0.27
N LEU A 56 18.97 -23.05 0.80
CA LEU A 56 17.60 -22.66 1.05
C LEU A 56 17.43 -22.16 2.48
N HIS A 57 16.95 -20.94 2.61
CA HIS A 57 16.48 -20.36 3.86
C HIS A 57 14.95 -20.36 3.89
N LYS A 58 14.36 -20.97 4.91
CA LYS A 58 12.91 -20.92 5.13
C LYS A 58 12.57 -19.83 6.14
N PHE A 59 11.62 -19.02 5.77
CA PHE A 59 11.05 -17.96 6.60
C PHE A 59 9.58 -18.30 6.80
N THR A 60 9.12 -18.45 8.04
CA THR A 60 7.78 -18.95 8.36
C THR A 60 7.04 -18.02 9.32
N GLY A 61 5.70 -18.03 9.22
CA GLY A 61 4.84 -17.24 10.08
C GLY A 61 5.09 -15.74 9.96
N GLY A 62 5.49 -15.28 8.78
CA GLY A 62 5.84 -13.88 8.53
C GLY A 62 4.63 -12.98 8.52
N ARG A 63 4.73 -11.84 9.22
CA ARG A 63 3.80 -10.71 9.17
C ARG A 63 4.60 -9.42 9.05
N GLY A 64 3.99 -8.38 8.53
CA GLY A 64 4.73 -7.15 8.28
C GLY A 64 3.90 -5.96 7.91
N SER A 65 4.55 -4.97 7.31
CA SER A 65 3.94 -3.73 6.83
C SER A 65 4.18 -3.56 5.34
N VAL A 66 3.34 -2.74 4.72
CA VAL A 66 3.42 -2.34 3.33
C VAL A 66 3.38 -0.82 3.21
N SER A 67 4.19 -0.29 2.31
CA SER A 67 4.07 1.08 1.85
C SER A 67 3.92 1.14 0.33
N PHE A 68 3.17 2.14 -0.14
CA PHE A 68 2.90 2.39 -1.55
C PHE A 68 3.52 3.73 -1.94
N ARG A 69 4.09 3.77 -3.13
CA ARG A 69 4.70 4.99 -3.67
C ARG A 69 4.34 5.17 -5.13
N LEU A 70 3.76 6.33 -5.44
CA LEU A 70 3.41 6.79 -6.78
C LEU A 70 4.16 8.10 -7.04
N ASP A 71 5.15 8.06 -7.91
CA ASP A 71 5.91 9.25 -8.34
C ASP A 71 5.63 9.50 -9.83
N VAL A 72 5.42 10.74 -10.21
CA VAL A 72 5.18 11.12 -11.61
C VAL A 72 6.33 10.65 -12.51
N ASN A 73 5.99 10.09 -13.67
CA ASN A 73 6.89 9.52 -14.68
C ASN A 73 7.69 8.28 -14.22
N ASN A 74 7.41 7.74 -13.04
CA ASN A 74 8.00 6.51 -12.54
C ASN A 74 6.95 5.38 -12.46
N ILE A 75 7.42 4.14 -12.40
CA ILE A 75 6.59 2.99 -12.09
C ILE A 75 6.21 3.05 -10.61
N PRO A 76 4.92 2.83 -10.26
CA PRO A 76 4.51 2.77 -8.86
C PRO A 76 5.03 1.52 -8.18
N PHE A 77 5.44 1.64 -6.92
CA PHE A 77 6.03 0.56 -6.13
C PHE A 77 5.29 0.30 -4.83
N MET A 78 5.28 -0.97 -4.46
CA MET A 78 4.97 -1.45 -3.12
C MET A 78 6.26 -1.92 -2.44
N THR A 79 6.48 -1.51 -1.19
CA THR A 79 7.57 -2.01 -0.37
C THR A 79 6.99 -2.79 0.80
N PHE A 80 7.38 -4.07 0.90
CA PHE A 80 6.96 -4.95 1.98
C PHE A 80 8.11 -5.17 2.95
N ASN A 81 7.85 -5.01 4.24
CA ASN A 81 8.79 -5.31 5.31
C ASN A 81 8.21 -6.39 6.21
N PHE A 82 8.80 -7.58 6.21
CA PHE A 82 8.31 -8.72 6.99
C PHE A 82 9.25 -9.10 8.12
N MET A 83 8.66 -9.42 9.26
CA MET A 83 9.29 -10.16 10.34
C MET A 83 8.74 -11.58 10.36
N GLY A 84 9.60 -12.59 10.56
CA GLY A 84 9.18 -13.99 10.64
C GLY A 84 10.16 -14.84 11.41
N LEU A 85 9.82 -16.09 11.57
CA LEU A 85 10.65 -17.07 12.26
C LEU A 85 11.57 -17.76 11.28
N LEU A 86 12.83 -17.92 11.66
CA LEU A 86 13.77 -18.71 10.90
C LEU A 86 13.38 -20.19 10.96
N GLY A 87 13.07 -20.76 9.80
CA GLY A 87 12.86 -22.20 9.65
C GLY A 87 14.15 -22.96 9.40
N THR A 88 14.03 -24.14 8.81
CA THR A 88 15.18 -24.98 8.48
C THR A 88 16.03 -24.34 7.39
N ILE A 89 17.36 -24.34 7.57
CA ILE A 89 18.33 -24.03 6.52
C ILE A 89 18.83 -25.37 5.97
N SER A 90 18.79 -25.52 4.66
CA SER A 90 19.24 -26.77 3.99
C SER A 90 19.99 -26.49 2.69
N ASN A 91 20.84 -27.41 2.29
CA ASN A 91 21.42 -27.36 0.95
C ASN A 91 20.35 -27.78 -0.06
N GLU A 92 20.06 -26.90 -1.01
CA GLU A 92 19.07 -27.14 -2.06
C GLU A 92 19.48 -26.39 -3.32
N ALA A 93 19.41 -27.08 -4.46
CA ALA A 93 19.73 -26.47 -5.74
C ALA A 93 18.78 -25.29 -6.06
N MET A 94 19.30 -24.31 -6.78
CA MET A 94 18.48 -23.21 -7.28
C MET A 94 17.34 -23.77 -8.16
N PRO A 95 16.11 -23.25 -8.03
CA PRO A 95 15.03 -23.60 -8.95
C PRO A 95 15.45 -23.35 -10.41
N THR A 96 15.20 -24.31 -11.27
CA THR A 96 15.55 -24.20 -12.70
C THR A 96 14.55 -23.37 -13.49
N THR A 97 13.34 -23.22 -12.96
CA THR A 97 12.25 -22.47 -13.60
C THR A 97 11.59 -21.56 -12.55
N ALA A 98 11.52 -20.27 -12.87
CA ALA A 98 10.74 -19.30 -12.10
C ALA A 98 9.52 -18.91 -12.94
N ASP A 99 8.34 -18.90 -12.33
CA ASP A 99 7.10 -18.47 -12.97
C ASP A 99 6.80 -17.01 -12.60
N TYR A 100 6.81 -16.15 -13.58
CA TYR A 100 6.48 -14.73 -13.48
C TYR A 100 5.18 -14.37 -14.19
N SER A 101 4.41 -15.35 -14.66
CA SER A 101 3.19 -15.13 -15.48
C SER A 101 2.10 -14.35 -14.74
N GLY A 102 2.11 -14.40 -13.39
CA GLY A 102 1.18 -13.64 -12.57
C GLY A 102 1.52 -12.14 -12.39
N PHE A 103 2.66 -11.68 -12.95
CA PHE A 103 3.08 -10.28 -12.87
C PHE A 103 2.95 -9.61 -14.24
N LEU A 104 2.08 -8.61 -14.30
CA LEU A 104 1.89 -7.81 -15.52
C LEU A 104 2.99 -6.78 -15.69
N THR A 105 3.10 -6.25 -16.92
CA THR A 105 3.94 -5.08 -17.17
C THR A 105 3.35 -3.85 -16.47
N PRO A 106 4.11 -3.19 -15.60
CA PRO A 106 3.60 -2.04 -14.87
C PRO A 106 3.45 -0.82 -15.80
N LEU A 107 2.51 0.04 -15.46
CA LEU A 107 2.30 1.31 -16.14
C LEU A 107 2.97 2.44 -15.37
N PRO A 108 3.60 3.43 -16.04
CA PRO A 108 4.14 4.60 -15.34
C PRO A 108 3.00 5.52 -14.86
N VAL A 109 3.26 6.22 -13.76
CA VAL A 109 2.35 7.25 -13.21
C VAL A 109 2.39 8.47 -14.12
N THR A 110 1.38 8.62 -14.96
CA THR A 110 1.22 9.72 -15.91
C THR A 110 -0.24 10.17 -15.93
N ASN A 111 -0.52 11.33 -16.51
CA ASN A 111 -1.89 11.82 -16.69
C ASN A 111 -2.76 10.87 -17.55
N ALA A 112 -2.16 10.01 -18.36
CA ALA A 112 -2.89 9.02 -19.16
C ALA A 112 -3.27 7.77 -18.34
N ASN A 113 -2.47 7.45 -17.32
CA ASN A 113 -2.61 6.19 -16.57
C ASN A 113 -3.09 6.40 -15.13
N THR A 114 -3.12 7.64 -14.63
CA THR A 114 -3.44 7.93 -13.23
C THR A 114 -4.38 9.12 -13.15
N THR A 115 -5.42 9.01 -12.34
CA THR A 115 -6.34 10.12 -12.08
C THR A 115 -5.69 11.22 -11.23
N ALA A 116 -6.26 12.41 -11.23
CA ALA A 116 -5.93 13.40 -10.20
C ALA A 116 -6.20 12.83 -8.80
N LEU A 117 -5.36 13.24 -7.84
CA LEU A 117 -5.56 12.87 -6.43
C LEU A 117 -6.79 13.61 -5.90
N THR A 118 -7.74 12.88 -5.35
CA THR A 118 -8.80 13.49 -4.54
C THR A 118 -8.28 13.67 -3.12
N LEU A 119 -8.25 14.90 -2.63
CA LEU A 119 -7.80 15.25 -1.29
C LEU A 119 -8.84 16.18 -0.65
N HIS A 120 -9.38 15.79 0.49
CA HIS A 120 -10.51 16.50 1.15
C HIS A 120 -11.71 16.79 0.21
N GLY A 121 -11.97 15.88 -0.73
CA GLY A 121 -13.07 16.04 -1.71
C GLY A 121 -12.74 16.92 -2.92
N ALA A 122 -11.56 17.55 -2.97
CA ALA A 122 -11.09 18.32 -4.12
C ALA A 122 -10.11 17.51 -4.96
N ALA A 123 -10.19 17.62 -6.29
CA ALA A 123 -9.21 17.03 -7.20
C ALA A 123 -7.99 17.94 -7.31
N VAL A 124 -6.81 17.40 -7.01
CA VAL A 124 -5.53 18.12 -7.04
C VAL A 124 -4.50 17.38 -7.91
N SER A 125 -3.64 18.14 -8.57
CA SER A 125 -2.51 17.59 -9.30
C SER A 125 -1.40 17.24 -8.32
N PHE A 126 -0.81 16.05 -8.46
CA PHE A 126 0.27 15.61 -7.57
C PHE A 126 1.51 15.19 -8.37
N SER A 127 2.66 15.30 -7.76
CA SER A 127 3.94 14.78 -8.27
C SER A 127 4.37 13.52 -7.54
N GLN A 128 3.98 13.38 -6.27
CA GLN A 128 4.32 12.23 -5.44
C GLN A 128 3.19 11.95 -4.46
N LEU A 129 2.90 10.67 -4.27
CA LEU A 129 2.05 10.16 -3.20
C LEU A 129 2.73 8.96 -2.55
N THR A 130 2.88 9.02 -1.24
CA THR A 130 3.36 7.90 -0.43
C THR A 130 2.30 7.58 0.61
N LEU A 131 1.94 6.30 0.73
CA LEU A 131 1.02 5.79 1.74
C LEU A 131 1.72 4.65 2.47
N ASP A 132 1.78 4.69 3.79
CA ASP A 132 2.42 3.68 4.62
C ASP A 132 1.40 3.17 5.65
N MET A 133 1.21 1.87 5.70
CA MET A 133 0.34 1.25 6.71
C MET A 133 0.94 1.26 8.10
N ALA A 134 2.27 1.38 8.20
CA ALA A 134 3.02 1.44 9.45
C ALA A 134 2.57 0.37 10.47
N VAL A 135 2.40 -0.87 9.97
CA VAL A 135 1.99 -2.01 10.79
C VAL A 135 3.12 -2.42 11.71
N GLU A 136 2.86 -2.42 13.01
CA GLU A 136 3.82 -2.88 14.02
C GLU A 136 3.70 -4.38 14.23
N SER A 137 4.76 -5.12 13.87
CA SER A 137 4.85 -6.57 14.08
C SER A 137 5.88 -6.88 15.16
N VAL A 138 5.54 -7.74 16.11
CA VAL A 138 6.41 -8.13 17.21
C VAL A 138 6.57 -9.65 17.29
N LYS A 139 7.77 -10.09 17.68
CA LYS A 139 7.98 -11.50 18.02
C LYS A 139 7.48 -11.75 19.43
N HIS A 140 6.43 -12.53 19.55
CA HIS A 140 5.92 -13.02 20.82
C HIS A 140 6.50 -14.41 21.12
N GLN A 141 7.12 -14.55 22.30
CA GLN A 141 7.73 -15.80 22.71
C GLN A 141 7.44 -16.05 24.19
N VAL A 142 6.78 -17.17 24.47
CA VAL A 142 6.45 -17.60 25.82
C VAL A 142 6.81 -19.05 26.04
N VAL A 143 7.13 -19.41 27.28
CA VAL A 143 7.39 -20.81 27.63
C VAL A 143 6.07 -21.60 27.60
N GLY A 144 6.06 -22.69 26.86
CA GLY A 144 4.89 -23.58 26.74
C GLY A 144 4.03 -23.34 25.48
N ALA A 145 4.16 -22.19 24.78
CA ALA A 145 3.39 -21.93 23.56
C ALA A 145 4.26 -21.67 22.30
N GLY A 146 5.60 -21.66 22.46
CA GLY A 146 6.51 -21.42 21.35
C GLY A 146 6.66 -19.94 20.97
N SER A 147 7.04 -19.70 19.72
CA SER A 147 7.23 -18.33 19.19
C SER A 147 6.27 -18.06 18.04
N SER A 148 5.75 -16.87 17.97
CA SER A 148 4.91 -16.37 16.87
C SER A 148 5.21 -14.91 16.56
N ILE A 149 4.85 -14.46 15.38
CA ILE A 149 4.85 -13.05 15.01
C ILE A 149 3.41 -12.55 15.07
N LEU A 150 3.18 -11.47 15.80
CA LEU A 150 1.87 -10.87 15.99
C LEU A 150 1.89 -9.44 15.45
N ILE A 151 0.82 -9.02 14.82
CA ILE A 151 0.53 -7.62 14.57
C ILE A 151 -0.10 -7.06 15.84
N VAL A 152 0.46 -5.97 16.37
CA VAL A 152 0.01 -5.37 17.64
C VAL A 152 -0.62 -4.01 17.46
N ASP A 153 -0.23 -3.28 16.40
CA ASP A 153 -0.78 -1.97 16.11
C ASP A 153 -0.57 -1.61 14.64
N ARG A 154 -1.28 -0.59 14.17
CA ARG A 154 -1.05 0.08 12.89
C ARG A 154 -1.38 1.56 13.03
N ALA A 155 -0.55 2.41 12.44
CA ALA A 155 -0.72 3.86 12.43
C ALA A 155 -0.54 4.40 11.00
N PRO A 156 -1.52 4.18 10.09
CA PRO A 156 -1.37 4.55 8.71
C PRO A 156 -1.13 6.04 8.52
N SER A 157 -0.18 6.35 7.65
CA SER A 157 0.23 7.72 7.35
C SER A 157 0.61 7.86 5.88
N GLY A 158 0.83 9.07 5.44
CA GLY A 158 1.25 9.33 4.07
C GLY A 158 1.85 10.71 3.88
N THR A 159 2.28 10.96 2.67
CA THR A 159 2.70 12.29 2.22
C THR A 159 2.27 12.47 0.78
N ALA A 160 1.61 13.58 0.50
CA ALA A 160 1.28 14.00 -0.86
C ALA A 160 2.05 15.25 -1.22
N VAL A 161 2.77 15.23 -2.35
CA VAL A 161 3.38 16.43 -2.94
C VAL A 161 2.47 16.86 -4.08
N ILE A 162 1.76 17.96 -3.89
CA ILE A 162 0.74 18.46 -4.80
C ILE A 162 1.10 19.84 -5.33
N GLN A 163 0.61 20.18 -6.51
CA GLN A 163 0.63 21.57 -6.95
C GLN A 163 -0.27 22.39 -6.03
N GLU A 164 0.21 23.55 -5.58
CA GLU A 164 -0.55 24.39 -4.67
C GLU A 164 -1.90 24.77 -5.30
N PRO A 165 -3.03 24.36 -4.69
CA PRO A 165 -4.36 24.71 -5.18
C PRO A 165 -4.72 26.14 -4.77
N GLU A 166 -5.65 26.76 -5.50
CA GLU A 166 -6.25 28.01 -5.04
C GLU A 166 -6.94 27.80 -3.67
N LEU A 167 -6.75 28.72 -2.75
CA LEU A 167 -7.36 28.66 -1.40
C LEU A 167 -8.88 28.52 -1.43
N ALA A 168 -9.53 29.08 -2.47
CA ALA A 168 -10.97 28.95 -2.66
C ALA A 168 -11.39 27.51 -3.01
N THR A 169 -10.50 26.72 -3.59
CA THR A 169 -10.74 25.33 -3.96
C THR A 169 -10.39 24.37 -2.81
N LEU A 170 -9.23 24.56 -2.20
CA LEU A 170 -8.78 23.74 -1.09
C LEU A 170 -7.77 24.51 -0.22
N ASP A 171 -8.24 24.96 0.94
CA ASP A 171 -7.40 25.61 1.95
C ASP A 171 -6.83 24.58 2.92
N LEU A 172 -5.66 24.04 2.60
CA LEU A 172 -4.95 23.07 3.42
C LEU A 172 -4.40 23.67 4.71
N TYR A 173 -4.12 24.98 4.73
CA TYR A 173 -3.59 25.66 5.92
C TYR A 173 -4.66 25.73 7.02
N THR A 174 -5.88 26.12 6.65
CA THR A 174 -7.00 26.12 7.59
C THR A 174 -7.37 24.69 8.02
N LYS A 175 -7.38 23.73 7.07
CA LYS A 175 -7.67 22.32 7.40
C LYS A 175 -6.66 21.74 8.38
N ALA A 176 -5.37 22.03 8.21
CA ALA A 176 -4.32 21.61 9.13
C ALA A 176 -4.49 22.25 10.52
N LYS A 177 -4.80 23.57 10.55
CA LYS A 177 -5.00 24.30 11.81
C LYS A 177 -6.22 23.79 12.59
N ASP A 178 -7.31 23.51 11.90
CA ASP A 178 -8.58 23.11 12.51
C ASP A 178 -8.68 21.58 12.67
N ALA A 179 -7.64 20.83 12.32
CA ALA A 179 -7.60 19.37 12.31
C ALA A 179 -8.79 18.75 11.54
N SER A 180 -9.23 19.42 10.46
CA SER A 180 -10.36 18.98 9.66
C SER A 180 -10.04 17.68 8.93
N GLN A 181 -10.97 16.74 8.94
CA GLN A 181 -10.82 15.47 8.23
C GLN A 181 -11.53 15.52 6.86
N GLY A 182 -11.02 14.70 5.94
CA GLY A 182 -11.57 14.56 4.60
C GLY A 182 -11.23 13.21 3.99
N THR A 183 -11.49 13.05 2.70
CA THR A 183 -11.24 11.81 1.96
C THR A 183 -9.97 11.90 1.14
N LEU A 184 -9.36 10.73 0.88
CA LEU A 184 -8.31 10.56 -0.13
C LEU A 184 -8.74 9.47 -1.10
N ALA A 185 -8.56 9.72 -2.40
CA ALA A 185 -8.73 8.69 -3.42
C ALA A 185 -7.82 8.95 -4.63
N VAL A 186 -7.26 7.88 -5.18
CA VAL A 186 -6.50 7.92 -6.43
C VAL A 186 -6.66 6.59 -7.16
N THR A 187 -6.78 6.64 -8.48
CA THR A 187 -6.87 5.46 -9.34
C THR A 187 -5.69 5.42 -10.29
N HIS A 188 -5.00 4.30 -10.35
CA HIS A 188 -3.91 4.03 -11.27
C HIS A 188 -4.28 2.84 -12.18
N GLY A 189 -4.08 3.00 -13.48
CA GLY A 189 -4.48 2.04 -14.51
C GLY A 189 -5.75 2.45 -15.24
N THR A 190 -5.89 1.95 -16.48
CA THR A 190 -7.01 2.28 -17.38
C THR A 190 -7.66 1.05 -18.01
N VAL A 191 -7.04 -0.12 -17.87
CA VAL A 191 -7.51 -1.37 -18.47
C VAL A 191 -8.01 -2.28 -17.36
N ALA A 192 -9.23 -2.81 -17.53
CA ALA A 192 -9.81 -3.77 -16.59
C ALA A 192 -8.86 -4.95 -16.34
N GLY A 193 -8.73 -5.35 -15.09
CA GLY A 193 -7.73 -6.31 -14.63
C GLY A 193 -6.38 -5.68 -14.26
N ASN A 194 -6.13 -4.40 -14.60
CA ASN A 194 -4.91 -3.67 -14.25
C ASN A 194 -5.19 -2.25 -13.75
N ILE A 195 -6.28 -2.08 -13.01
CA ILE A 195 -6.64 -0.84 -12.33
C ILE A 195 -6.47 -1.07 -10.84
N VAL A 196 -5.74 -0.17 -10.17
CA VAL A 196 -5.59 -0.18 -8.71
C VAL A 196 -6.08 1.15 -8.17
N GLU A 197 -7.00 1.08 -7.23
CA GLU A 197 -7.56 2.23 -6.53
C GLU A 197 -7.12 2.21 -5.07
N PHE A 198 -6.74 3.38 -4.57
CA PHE A 198 -6.52 3.63 -3.15
C PHE A 198 -7.60 4.58 -2.67
N ALA A 199 -8.27 4.22 -1.60
CA ALA A 199 -9.28 5.03 -0.95
C ALA A 199 -9.08 5.05 0.56
N ALA A 200 -9.06 6.26 1.15
CA ALA A 200 -9.10 6.46 2.58
C ALA A 200 -10.28 7.37 2.90
N PRO A 201 -11.27 6.88 3.66
CA PRO A 201 -12.49 7.64 3.95
C PRO A 201 -12.23 8.82 4.87
N LYS A 202 -11.15 8.75 5.67
CA LYS A 202 -10.87 9.77 6.67
C LYS A 202 -9.37 10.03 6.80
N ILE A 203 -8.95 11.18 6.29
CA ILE A 203 -7.58 11.65 6.42
C ILE A 203 -7.54 13.00 7.14
N GLY A 204 -6.49 13.21 7.93
CA GLY A 204 -6.10 14.52 8.45
C GLY A 204 -4.88 15.04 7.69
N SER A 205 -4.84 16.32 7.39
CA SER A 205 -3.67 16.97 6.80
C SER A 205 -2.88 17.69 7.89
N GLY A 206 -1.57 17.41 7.96
CA GLY A 206 -0.64 18.21 8.76
C GLY A 206 -0.29 19.54 8.09
N SER A 207 0.54 20.34 8.75
CA SER A 207 0.97 21.63 8.18
C SER A 207 1.70 21.44 6.86
N PRO A 208 1.22 22.04 5.77
CA PRO A 208 1.90 21.96 4.47
C PRO A 208 3.27 22.62 4.52
N THR A 209 4.21 22.05 3.78
CA THR A 209 5.54 22.63 3.60
C THR A 209 5.74 22.98 2.12
N GLU A 210 6.13 24.21 1.87
CA GLU A 210 6.37 24.69 0.51
C GLU A 210 7.60 24.03 -0.11
N GLN A 211 7.47 23.67 -1.39
CA GLN A 211 8.54 23.09 -2.20
C GLN A 211 8.51 23.73 -3.59
N ASP A 212 9.67 23.80 -4.23
CA ASP A 212 9.79 24.19 -5.63
C ASP A 212 10.01 22.98 -6.52
N LEU A 213 9.26 22.88 -7.59
CA LEU A 213 9.47 21.92 -8.66
C LEU A 213 9.59 22.65 -9.99
N ASN A 214 10.81 22.86 -10.45
CA ASN A 214 11.13 23.56 -11.71
C ASN A 214 10.50 24.96 -11.82
N GLY A 215 10.47 25.72 -10.73
CA GLY A 215 9.88 27.07 -10.68
C GLY A 215 8.37 27.08 -10.45
N VAL A 216 7.74 25.92 -10.20
CA VAL A 216 6.34 25.80 -9.85
C VAL A 216 6.20 25.52 -8.36
N GLN A 217 5.34 26.29 -7.70
CA GLN A 217 5.04 26.12 -6.28
C GLN A 217 4.32 24.80 -6.02
N MET A 218 4.88 23.98 -5.16
CA MET A 218 4.32 22.71 -4.70
C MET A 218 4.18 22.74 -3.18
N LEU A 219 3.26 21.94 -2.68
CA LEU A 219 3.07 21.69 -1.24
C LEU A 219 3.32 20.24 -0.92
N SER A 220 4.20 19.98 0.03
CA SER A 220 4.34 18.69 0.69
C SER A 220 3.39 18.66 1.88
N VAL A 221 2.39 17.79 1.81
CA VAL A 221 1.33 17.67 2.80
C VAL A 221 1.46 16.34 3.54
N PRO A 222 1.85 16.35 4.82
CA PRO A 222 1.81 15.16 5.65
C PRO A 222 0.34 14.72 5.87
N LEU A 223 0.08 13.44 5.77
CA LEU A 223 -1.25 12.85 5.91
C LEU A 223 -1.28 11.88 7.09
N THR A 224 -2.30 12.00 7.93
CA THR A 224 -2.67 11.00 8.93
C THR A 224 -3.90 10.29 8.41
N ILE A 225 -3.88 8.98 8.33
CA ILE A 225 -4.97 8.17 7.80
C ILE A 225 -5.69 7.54 8.98
N ASN A 226 -6.98 7.83 9.13
CA ASN A 226 -7.78 7.42 10.26
C ASN A 226 -8.94 6.52 9.81
N PRO A 227 -9.43 5.61 10.66
CA PRO A 227 -10.65 4.89 10.38
C PRO A 227 -11.88 5.80 10.47
N ASP A 228 -12.91 5.50 9.68
CA ASP A 228 -14.23 6.10 9.84
C ASP A 228 -15.17 5.17 10.61
N THR A 229 -15.28 3.93 10.18
CA THR A 229 -16.11 2.89 10.82
C THR A 229 -15.28 1.78 11.46
N GLY A 230 -13.98 1.78 11.26
CA GLY A 230 -13.03 0.76 11.70
C GLY A 230 -12.67 -0.22 10.59
N ASN A 231 -11.38 -0.57 10.50
CA ASN A 231 -10.83 -1.45 9.46
C ASN A 231 -11.07 -0.93 8.03
N ASP A 232 -11.10 0.38 7.85
CA ASP A 232 -11.32 1.06 6.58
C ASP A 232 -10.33 2.20 6.32
N GLU A 233 -9.26 2.27 7.11
CA GLU A 233 -8.26 3.34 7.06
C GLU A 233 -7.71 3.53 5.64
N LEU A 234 -7.33 2.44 4.99
CA LEU A 234 -6.86 2.43 3.60
C LEU A 234 -7.39 1.20 2.89
N VAL A 235 -8.27 1.40 1.96
CA VAL A 235 -8.82 0.34 1.11
C VAL A 235 -8.07 0.33 -0.22
N VAL A 236 -7.60 -0.85 -0.62
CA VAL A 236 -6.97 -1.08 -1.92
C VAL A 236 -7.89 -1.95 -2.76
N THR A 237 -8.32 -1.44 -3.92
CA THR A 237 -9.22 -2.17 -4.82
C THR A 237 -8.52 -2.40 -6.15
N VAL A 238 -8.54 -3.65 -6.64
CA VAL A 238 -8.02 -4.05 -7.95
C VAL A 238 -9.19 -4.43 -8.85
N LYS A 239 -9.27 -3.77 -10.02
CA LYS A 239 -10.39 -3.90 -10.97
C LYS A 239 -9.93 -4.32 -12.35
#